data_a1ef45f1f5332199b93014ff13f796e8
#
_entry.id   a1ef45f1f5332199b93014ff13f796e8
#
_cell.length_a   1.000
_cell.length_b   1.000
_cell.length_c   1.000
_cell.angle_alpha   90.00
_cell.angle_beta   90.00
_cell.angle_gamma   90.00
#
_symmetry.space_group_name_H-M   'P 1'
#
loop_
_entity.id
_entity.type
_entity.pdbx_description
1 polymer ?
#
loop_
_entity_poly.entity_id
_entity_poly.type
_entity_poly.pdbx_seq_one_letter_code
_entity_poly.pdbx_strand_id
1 'polypeptide(L)'
;VYKRQIAVIRLPKISNFTDFDVFRQFKDVSVRYVSKVSELKKPDLIIIPGTKNTISDMKWLRESGLETSIKKLVSENIPAFGICGGYQIMGKKIEDPDCTENGGSIAGMGLLDIVTVFKNEKTRTRVSGKFKNISGIFSVLSGKQFSGYEIHMGESYGIKNSMLEFSDGSTGGDSHDNIYGCYVHGIFDENGIAESIVRSLYTAKGLEYIGKGIDRKAYKEQQYDILAEEVRKNIDMDFVCLLYTSPSPRDVEES
;
A
#
# COMPACT_ATOMS: atom_id res chain seq x y z
N VAL A 1 -9.11 25.30 7.02
CA VAL A 1 -8.47 24.05 7.53
C VAL A 1 -7.58 23.48 6.42
N TYR A 2 -6.26 23.54 6.63
CA TYR A 2 -5.31 23.02 5.63
C TYR A 2 -5.28 21.49 5.72
N LYS A 3 -5.96 20.83 4.77
CA LYS A 3 -5.90 19.36 4.66
C LYS A 3 -4.48 18.89 4.35
N ARG A 4 -4.04 17.81 5.00
CA ARG A 4 -2.80 17.09 4.59
C ARG A 4 -3.02 16.42 3.25
N GLN A 5 -2.01 16.51 2.39
CA GLN A 5 -2.09 16.02 1.02
C GLN A 5 -1.26 14.74 0.89
N ILE A 6 -1.92 13.62 0.64
CA ILE A 6 -1.26 12.36 0.30
C ILE A 6 -1.36 12.17 -1.21
N ALA A 7 -0.22 12.09 -1.89
CA ALA A 7 -0.14 11.82 -3.32
C ALA A 7 0.16 10.34 -3.53
N VAL A 8 -0.79 9.58 -4.06
CA VAL A 8 -0.61 8.21 -4.50
C VAL A 8 -0.29 8.22 -5.99
N ILE A 9 0.85 7.68 -6.38
CA ILE A 9 1.24 7.62 -7.79
C ILE A 9 0.32 6.64 -8.52
N ARG A 10 -0.38 7.12 -9.52
CA ARG A 10 -1.28 6.29 -10.33
C ARG A 10 -0.47 5.58 -11.42
N LEU A 11 0.20 4.50 -11.03
CA LEU A 11 0.91 3.65 -11.98
C LEU A 11 -0.07 3.06 -13.02
N PRO A 12 0.33 2.89 -14.30
CA PRO A 12 -0.52 2.32 -15.33
C PRO A 12 -1.09 0.94 -14.97
N LYS A 13 -0.30 0.13 -14.27
CA LYS A 13 -0.70 -1.22 -13.84
C LYS A 13 -0.85 -1.32 -12.31
N ILE A 14 -1.28 -0.23 -11.67
CA ILE A 14 -1.53 -0.16 -10.23
C ILE A 14 -2.36 -1.36 -9.75
N SER A 15 -1.97 -1.93 -8.62
CA SER A 15 -2.72 -2.99 -7.94
C SER A 15 -2.97 -2.61 -6.48
N ASN A 16 -3.95 -3.29 -5.87
CA ASN A 16 -4.29 -3.12 -4.45
C ASN A 16 -4.52 -1.65 -4.04
N PHE A 17 -5.20 -0.90 -4.90
CA PHE A 17 -5.47 0.52 -4.67
C PHE A 17 -6.29 0.80 -3.40
N THR A 18 -6.93 -0.21 -2.82
CA THR A 18 -7.66 -0.13 -1.56
C THR A 18 -6.75 0.02 -0.33
N ASP A 19 -5.44 -0.24 -0.44
CA ASP A 19 -4.48 -0.07 0.65
C ASP A 19 -4.46 1.37 1.21
N PHE A 20 -4.92 2.34 0.43
CA PHE A 20 -4.87 3.78 0.79
C PHE A 20 -6.22 4.36 1.18
N ASP A 21 -7.30 3.57 1.10
CA ASP A 21 -8.66 4.05 1.42
C ASP A 21 -8.80 4.40 2.90
N VAL A 22 -7.99 3.79 3.75
CA VAL A 22 -7.93 4.14 5.18
C VAL A 22 -7.65 5.63 5.42
N PHE A 23 -6.85 6.27 4.59
CA PHE A 23 -6.54 7.70 4.72
C PHE A 23 -7.70 8.61 4.32
N ARG A 24 -8.63 8.15 3.48
CA ARG A 24 -9.83 8.92 3.07
C ARG A 24 -10.84 9.10 4.19
N GLN A 25 -10.72 8.29 5.24
CA GLN A 25 -11.60 8.37 6.41
C GLN A 25 -11.29 9.59 7.30
N PHE A 26 -10.10 10.19 7.15
CA PHE A 26 -9.71 11.38 7.89
C PHE A 26 -10.21 12.64 7.15
N LYS A 27 -11.17 13.37 7.75
CA LYS A 27 -11.80 14.57 7.14
C LYS A 27 -10.77 15.63 6.70
N ASP A 28 -9.66 15.70 7.43
CA ASP A 28 -8.60 16.68 7.21
C ASP A 28 -7.43 16.14 6.39
N VAL A 29 -7.63 15.02 5.71
CA VAL A 29 -6.68 14.43 4.76
C VAL A 29 -7.30 14.41 3.37
N SER A 30 -6.51 14.70 2.37
CA SER A 30 -6.88 14.58 0.96
C SER A 30 -5.95 13.56 0.29
N VAL A 31 -6.53 12.46 -0.19
CA VAL A 31 -5.81 11.47 -0.98
C VAL A 31 -6.03 11.75 -2.46
N ARG A 32 -4.95 11.98 -3.20
CA ARG A 32 -4.97 12.27 -4.64
C ARG A 32 -4.20 11.20 -5.39
N TYR A 33 -4.78 10.70 -6.47
CA TYR A 33 -4.05 9.88 -7.44
C TYR A 33 -3.40 10.80 -8.47
N VAL A 34 -2.11 10.60 -8.70
CA VAL A 34 -1.25 11.47 -9.51
C VAL A 34 -0.66 10.68 -10.66
N SER A 35 -0.90 11.10 -11.88
CA SER A 35 -0.37 10.49 -13.11
C SER A 35 0.50 11.44 -13.95
N LYS A 36 0.59 12.72 -13.55
CA LYS A 36 1.38 13.76 -14.26
C LYS A 36 2.17 14.60 -13.27
N VAL A 37 3.32 15.08 -13.70
CA VAL A 37 4.17 15.96 -12.89
C VAL A 37 3.41 17.20 -12.39
N SER A 38 2.57 17.82 -13.24
CA SER A 38 1.78 18.99 -12.87
C SER A 38 0.77 18.73 -11.73
N GLU A 39 0.34 17.48 -11.57
CA GLU A 39 -0.57 17.06 -10.52
C GLU A 39 0.16 16.78 -9.20
N LEU A 40 1.45 16.42 -9.22
CA LEU A 40 2.21 16.02 -8.04
C LEU A 40 2.28 17.17 -7.01
N LYS A 41 2.52 18.39 -7.44
CA LYS A 41 2.63 19.58 -6.58
C LYS A 41 3.62 19.35 -5.42
N LYS A 42 3.28 19.82 -4.21
CA LYS A 42 4.06 19.58 -2.99
C LYS A 42 3.18 18.87 -1.95
N PRO A 43 3.06 17.53 -2.00
CA PRO A 43 2.29 16.76 -1.03
C PRO A 43 3.00 16.70 0.32
N ASP A 44 2.29 16.23 1.35
CA ASP A 44 2.86 15.95 2.66
C ASP A 44 3.38 14.50 2.78
N LEU A 45 2.89 13.60 1.91
CA LEU A 45 3.35 12.22 1.77
C LEU A 45 3.20 11.77 0.31
N ILE A 46 4.19 11.07 -0.20
CA ILE A 46 4.14 10.38 -1.51
C ILE A 46 4.02 8.88 -1.24
N ILE A 47 3.06 8.22 -1.90
CA ILE A 47 2.93 6.76 -1.87
C ILE A 47 3.15 6.21 -3.27
N ILE A 48 4.08 5.25 -3.40
CA ILE A 48 4.28 4.47 -4.61
C ILE A 48 3.62 3.12 -4.37
N PRO A 49 2.47 2.84 -5.02
CA PRO A 49 1.65 1.66 -4.75
C PRO A 49 2.22 0.38 -5.35
N GLY A 50 1.58 -0.74 -5.03
CA GLY A 50 1.81 -1.99 -5.74
C GLY A 50 1.44 -1.92 -7.21
N THR A 51 2.08 -2.76 -8.01
CA THR A 51 1.81 -2.87 -9.44
C THR A 51 1.85 -4.32 -9.90
N LYS A 52 1.18 -4.59 -11.03
CA LYS A 52 1.21 -5.91 -11.70
C LYS A 52 2.38 -6.06 -12.67
N ASN A 53 3.13 -5.01 -12.94
CA ASN A 53 4.32 -5.06 -13.79
C ASN A 53 5.28 -3.93 -13.42
N THR A 54 6.23 -4.26 -12.57
CA THR A 54 7.14 -3.33 -11.92
C THR A 54 8.10 -2.68 -12.92
N ILE A 55 8.64 -3.47 -13.86
CA ILE A 55 9.59 -2.97 -14.88
C ILE A 55 8.90 -1.97 -15.83
N SER A 56 7.70 -2.31 -16.30
CA SER A 56 6.95 -1.44 -17.21
C SER A 56 6.56 -0.12 -16.52
N ASP A 57 6.11 -0.20 -15.28
CA ASP A 57 5.70 0.99 -14.53
C ASP A 57 6.88 1.85 -14.11
N MET A 58 8.06 1.25 -13.84
CA MET A 58 9.29 2.01 -13.62
C MET A 58 9.74 2.77 -14.89
N LYS A 59 9.63 2.16 -16.08
CA LYS A 59 9.89 2.86 -17.36
C LYS A 59 8.95 4.05 -17.53
N TRP A 60 7.66 3.84 -17.30
CA TRP A 60 6.65 4.89 -17.38
C TRP A 60 6.92 6.04 -16.39
N LEU A 61 7.31 5.75 -15.15
CA LEU A 61 7.69 6.76 -14.16
C LEU A 61 8.83 7.64 -14.64
N ARG A 62 9.82 7.04 -15.33
CA ARG A 62 10.97 7.73 -15.90
C ARG A 62 10.57 8.60 -17.08
N GLU A 63 9.83 8.05 -18.02
CA GLU A 63 9.37 8.72 -19.25
C GLU A 63 8.40 9.86 -18.96
N SER A 64 7.53 9.72 -17.96
CA SER A 64 6.59 10.77 -17.54
C SER A 64 7.26 11.92 -16.78
N GLY A 65 8.52 11.78 -16.36
CA GLY A 65 9.23 12.74 -15.52
C GLY A 65 8.84 12.71 -14.04
N LEU A 66 7.93 11.81 -13.64
CA LEU A 66 7.53 11.65 -12.24
C LEU A 66 8.68 11.15 -11.36
N GLU A 67 9.54 10.23 -11.87
CA GLU A 67 10.73 9.78 -11.13
C GLU A 67 11.56 10.96 -10.63
N THR A 68 11.96 11.87 -11.54
CA THR A 68 12.78 13.03 -11.21
C THR A 68 12.08 13.96 -10.22
N SER A 69 10.79 14.19 -10.42
CA SER A 69 10.00 15.06 -9.55
C SER A 69 9.82 14.49 -8.15
N ILE A 70 9.60 13.19 -8.03
CA ILE A 70 9.52 12.48 -6.73
C ILE A 70 10.86 12.56 -6.01
N LYS A 71 11.96 12.22 -6.69
CA LYS A 71 13.32 12.29 -6.11
C LYS A 71 13.65 13.68 -5.59
N LYS A 72 13.27 14.73 -6.34
CA LYS A 72 13.43 16.11 -5.89
C LYS A 72 12.65 16.39 -4.61
N LEU A 73 11.37 16.01 -4.54
CA LEU A 73 10.55 16.22 -3.35
C LEU A 73 11.07 15.45 -2.14
N VAL A 74 11.54 14.22 -2.35
CA VAL A 74 12.17 13.40 -1.29
C VAL A 74 13.44 14.07 -0.78
N SER A 75 14.28 14.64 -1.65
CA SER A 75 15.47 15.43 -1.24
C SER A 75 15.11 16.73 -0.50
N GLU A 76 13.87 17.20 -0.63
CA GLU A 76 13.29 18.31 0.16
C GLU A 76 12.61 17.82 1.46
N ASN A 77 12.91 16.59 1.90
CA ASN A 77 12.36 15.93 3.10
C ASN A 77 10.84 15.59 3.03
N ILE A 78 10.23 15.55 1.86
CA ILE A 78 8.89 14.98 1.74
C ILE A 78 8.98 13.46 1.89
N PRO A 79 8.26 12.86 2.86
CA PRO A 79 8.31 11.42 3.07
C PRO A 79 7.73 10.64 1.89
N ALA A 80 8.33 9.46 1.63
CA ALA A 80 7.88 8.54 0.60
C ALA A 80 7.68 7.14 1.19
N PHE A 81 6.60 6.46 0.78
CA PHE A 81 6.30 5.09 1.20
C PHE A 81 6.02 4.21 -0.02
N GLY A 82 6.78 3.12 -0.19
CA GLY A 82 6.59 2.13 -1.26
C GLY A 82 5.91 0.86 -0.74
N ILE A 83 4.89 0.39 -1.44
CA ILE A 83 4.22 -0.88 -1.13
C ILE A 83 4.45 -1.85 -2.28
N CYS A 84 4.91 -3.07 -1.97
CA CYS A 84 5.08 -4.19 -2.90
C CYS A 84 5.89 -3.76 -4.15
N GLY A 85 5.30 -3.70 -5.34
CA GLY A 85 5.97 -3.20 -6.54
C GLY A 85 6.52 -1.78 -6.38
N GLY A 86 5.85 -0.92 -5.62
CA GLY A 86 6.34 0.42 -5.27
C GLY A 86 7.62 0.38 -4.43
N TYR A 87 7.73 -0.56 -3.50
CA TYR A 87 8.96 -0.79 -2.72
C TYR A 87 10.10 -1.24 -3.64
N GLN A 88 9.83 -2.16 -4.58
CA GLN A 88 10.80 -2.61 -5.57
C GLN A 88 11.29 -1.46 -6.46
N ILE A 89 10.37 -0.61 -6.93
CA ILE A 89 10.67 0.59 -7.75
C ILE A 89 11.58 1.57 -7.00
N MET A 90 11.43 1.71 -5.69
CA MET A 90 12.26 2.60 -4.87
C MET A 90 13.70 2.10 -4.71
N GLY A 91 13.98 0.84 -5.00
CA GLY A 91 15.31 0.24 -4.95
C GLY A 91 16.28 0.79 -5.99
N LYS A 92 17.52 0.29 -5.96
CA LYS A 92 18.58 0.61 -6.93
C LYS A 92 18.37 -0.08 -8.26
N LYS A 93 17.92 -1.33 -8.25
CA LYS A 93 17.84 -2.17 -9.45
C LYS A 93 16.71 -3.19 -9.30
N ILE A 94 16.09 -3.50 -10.43
CA ILE A 94 15.13 -4.60 -10.58
C ILE A 94 15.66 -5.51 -11.66
N GLU A 95 15.77 -6.80 -11.37
CA GLU A 95 16.26 -7.83 -12.27
C GLU A 95 15.19 -8.89 -12.49
N ASP A 96 14.95 -9.26 -13.72
CA ASP A 96 14.02 -10.30 -14.14
C ASP A 96 14.71 -11.31 -15.07
N PRO A 97 15.60 -12.16 -14.50
CA PRO A 97 16.39 -13.10 -15.30
C PRO A 97 15.52 -14.17 -15.97
N ASP A 98 14.42 -14.55 -15.34
CA ASP A 98 13.55 -15.64 -15.78
C ASP A 98 12.33 -15.18 -16.60
N CYS A 99 12.31 -13.91 -17.02
CA CYS A 99 11.20 -13.31 -17.78
C CYS A 99 9.83 -13.45 -17.09
N THR A 100 9.81 -13.32 -15.77
CA THR A 100 8.60 -13.40 -14.95
C THR A 100 7.58 -12.28 -15.29
N GLU A 101 8.08 -11.08 -15.57
CA GLU A 101 7.29 -9.96 -16.09
C GLU A 101 7.58 -9.71 -17.58
N ASN A 102 8.74 -9.15 -17.89
CA ASN A 102 9.15 -8.79 -19.26
C ASN A 102 10.60 -9.17 -19.56
N GLY A 103 11.29 -9.72 -18.59
CA GLY A 103 12.72 -10.05 -18.66
C GLY A 103 13.66 -8.85 -18.59
N GLY A 104 14.94 -9.13 -18.41
CA GLY A 104 16.00 -8.14 -18.37
C GLY A 104 16.17 -7.46 -17.03
N SER A 105 16.64 -6.21 -17.05
CA SER A 105 16.84 -5.44 -15.83
C SER A 105 16.62 -3.95 -16.08
N ILE A 106 16.26 -3.24 -15.00
CA ILE A 106 16.10 -1.79 -15.03
C ILE A 106 16.66 -1.18 -13.74
N ALA A 107 17.28 0.00 -13.86
CA ALA A 107 17.59 0.80 -12.67
C ALA A 107 16.30 1.27 -12.02
N GLY A 108 16.15 1.07 -10.70
CA GLY A 108 15.09 1.66 -9.92
C GLY A 108 15.34 3.13 -9.63
N MET A 109 14.58 3.69 -8.69
CA MET A 109 14.72 5.11 -8.30
C MET A 109 15.99 5.38 -7.47
N GLY A 110 16.55 4.36 -6.81
CA GLY A 110 17.72 4.50 -5.93
C GLY A 110 17.44 5.28 -4.65
N LEU A 111 16.21 5.27 -4.17
CA LEU A 111 15.82 5.85 -2.89
C LEU A 111 16.15 4.93 -1.71
N LEU A 112 16.14 3.61 -1.94
CA LEU A 112 16.56 2.58 -0.99
C LEU A 112 17.72 1.77 -1.59
N ASP A 113 18.57 1.21 -0.76
CA ASP A 113 19.78 0.48 -1.18
C ASP A 113 19.50 -0.96 -1.65
N ILE A 114 18.26 -1.33 -1.83
CA ILE A 114 17.84 -2.67 -2.21
C ILE A 114 17.99 -2.95 -3.71
N VAL A 115 18.24 -4.21 -4.02
CA VAL A 115 18.14 -4.79 -5.37
C VAL A 115 17.08 -5.88 -5.35
N THR A 116 16.10 -5.80 -6.23
CA THR A 116 15.06 -6.81 -6.37
C THR A 116 15.38 -7.76 -7.52
N VAL A 117 15.29 -9.06 -7.26
CA VAL A 117 15.43 -10.12 -8.27
C VAL A 117 14.11 -10.88 -8.35
N PHE A 118 13.46 -10.86 -9.51
CA PHE A 118 12.25 -11.65 -9.74
C PHE A 118 12.57 -13.14 -9.78
N LYS A 119 11.65 -13.93 -9.23
CA LYS A 119 11.70 -15.40 -9.21
C LYS A 119 10.39 -15.97 -9.73
N ASN A 120 10.42 -17.19 -10.23
CA ASN A 120 9.23 -17.88 -10.72
C ASN A 120 8.25 -18.27 -9.59
N GLU A 121 8.72 -18.26 -8.34
CA GLU A 121 7.90 -18.56 -7.17
C GLU A 121 7.17 -17.31 -6.70
N LYS A 122 5.87 -17.46 -6.50
CA LYS A 122 5.00 -16.40 -5.99
C LYS A 122 4.80 -16.54 -4.49
N THR A 123 5.24 -15.55 -3.74
CA THR A 123 4.89 -15.42 -2.32
C THR A 123 3.42 -15.03 -2.20
N ARG A 124 2.66 -15.77 -1.41
CA ARG A 124 1.28 -15.44 -1.03
C ARG A 124 1.04 -15.91 0.40
N THR A 125 1.13 -14.98 1.33
CA THR A 125 1.00 -15.31 2.76
C THR A 125 0.33 -14.18 3.53
N ARG A 126 -0.36 -14.54 4.60
CA ARG A 126 -0.79 -13.58 5.62
C ARG A 126 0.35 -13.38 6.59
N VAL A 127 0.58 -12.14 6.97
CA VAL A 127 1.66 -11.75 7.86
C VAL A 127 1.13 -10.87 8.98
N SER A 128 1.81 -10.96 10.13
CA SER A 128 1.62 -10.05 11.26
C SER A 128 2.98 -9.82 11.92
N GLY A 129 3.08 -8.75 12.69
CA GLY A 129 4.32 -8.41 13.35
C GLY A 129 4.27 -7.02 13.96
N LYS A 130 5.43 -6.42 14.14
CA LYS A 130 5.56 -5.06 14.67
C LYS A 130 6.57 -4.26 13.84
N PHE A 131 6.40 -2.95 13.83
CA PHE A 131 7.42 -2.06 13.33
C PHE A 131 8.64 -2.10 14.25
N LYS A 132 9.83 -2.24 13.66
CA LYS A 132 11.10 -2.09 14.38
C LYS A 132 11.37 -0.61 14.69
N ASN A 133 12.54 -0.31 15.22
CA ASN A 133 12.95 1.06 15.41
C ASN A 133 13.24 1.69 14.04
N ILE A 134 12.32 2.51 13.57
CA ILE A 134 12.43 3.28 12.34
C ILE A 134 12.73 4.74 12.66
N SER A 135 13.47 5.39 11.78
CA SER A 135 13.86 6.80 11.91
C SER A 135 12.87 7.72 11.17
N GLY A 136 13.13 9.01 11.21
CA GLY A 136 12.39 10.00 10.45
C GLY A 136 11.01 10.32 11.01
N ILE A 137 10.18 10.90 10.15
CA ILE A 137 8.87 11.44 10.53
C ILE A 137 7.92 10.37 11.09
N PHE A 138 8.06 9.11 10.64
CA PHE A 138 7.20 8.00 11.08
C PHE A 138 7.82 7.15 12.21
N SER A 139 8.82 7.65 12.93
CA SER A 139 9.40 6.98 14.11
C SER A 139 8.36 6.59 15.16
N VAL A 140 7.24 7.31 15.23
CA VAL A 140 6.08 7.01 16.09
C VAL A 140 5.44 5.64 15.81
N LEU A 141 5.72 5.02 14.66
CA LEU A 141 5.26 3.67 14.34
C LEU A 141 6.07 2.58 15.04
N SER A 142 7.29 2.89 15.53
CA SER A 142 8.15 1.91 16.22
C SER A 142 7.40 1.20 17.35
N GLY A 143 7.44 -0.14 17.34
CA GLY A 143 6.73 -1.01 18.28
C GLY A 143 5.24 -1.24 17.99
N LYS A 144 4.62 -0.49 17.06
CA LYS A 144 3.21 -0.73 16.71
C LYS A 144 3.07 -2.05 15.96
N GLN A 145 2.00 -2.76 16.31
CA GLN A 145 1.63 -4.01 15.64
C GLN A 145 1.03 -3.72 14.27
N PHE A 146 1.27 -4.62 13.33
CA PHE A 146 0.61 -4.63 12.02
C PHE A 146 0.11 -6.04 11.70
N SER A 147 -0.88 -6.10 10.82
CA SER A 147 -1.31 -7.30 10.12
C SER A 147 -1.55 -6.95 8.65
N GLY A 148 -1.43 -7.96 7.78
CA GLY A 148 -1.61 -7.76 6.36
C GLY A 148 -1.34 -9.03 5.58
N TYR A 149 -0.98 -8.85 4.32
CA TYR A 149 -0.58 -9.98 3.47
C TYR A 149 0.50 -9.55 2.48
N GLU A 150 1.32 -10.49 2.08
CA GLU A 150 2.29 -10.34 1.01
C GLU A 150 1.84 -11.14 -0.21
N ILE A 151 1.91 -10.50 -1.38
CA ILE A 151 1.63 -11.13 -2.65
C ILE A 151 2.54 -10.52 -3.72
N HIS A 152 3.69 -11.14 -3.92
CA HIS A 152 4.71 -10.62 -4.83
C HIS A 152 5.50 -11.75 -5.50
N MET A 153 6.20 -11.39 -6.57
CA MET A 153 7.23 -12.20 -7.20
C MET A 153 8.56 -11.47 -7.03
N GLY A 154 9.59 -12.23 -6.70
CA GLY A 154 10.92 -11.68 -6.45
C GLY A 154 11.20 -11.35 -4.99
N GLU A 155 12.47 -11.26 -4.70
CA GLU A 155 13.04 -10.97 -3.39
C GLU A 155 13.92 -9.73 -3.46
N SER A 156 13.93 -8.95 -2.37
CA SER A 156 14.78 -7.77 -2.25
C SER A 156 15.96 -8.06 -1.34
N TYR A 157 17.15 -7.75 -1.81
CA TYR A 157 18.45 -7.94 -1.15
C TYR A 157 19.08 -6.59 -0.84
N GLY A 158 20.03 -6.59 0.10
CA GLY A 158 20.75 -5.38 0.50
C GLY A 158 20.00 -4.50 1.52
N ILE A 159 19.00 -5.05 2.17
CA ILE A 159 18.25 -4.37 3.24
C ILE A 159 19.22 -3.99 4.36
N LYS A 160 19.29 -2.70 4.68
CA LYS A 160 20.19 -2.18 5.71
C LYS A 160 19.45 -1.91 7.02
N ASN A 161 18.28 -1.33 6.95
CA ASN A 161 17.49 -0.91 8.10
C ASN A 161 16.09 -1.52 8.01
N SER A 162 16.01 -2.83 8.26
CA SER A 162 14.73 -3.52 8.26
C SER A 162 13.72 -2.83 9.16
N MET A 163 12.57 -2.44 8.58
CA MET A 163 11.54 -1.70 9.31
C MET A 163 10.47 -2.58 9.96
N LEU A 164 10.42 -3.86 9.61
CA LEU A 164 9.42 -4.80 10.13
C LEU A 164 10.10 -6.00 10.79
N GLU A 165 9.49 -6.50 11.86
CA GLU A 165 9.79 -7.77 12.50
C GLU A 165 8.49 -8.58 12.50
N PHE A 166 8.49 -9.69 11.77
CA PHE A 166 7.34 -10.57 11.65
C PHE A 166 7.20 -11.48 12.86
N SER A 167 6.00 -12.05 13.04
CA SER A 167 5.70 -12.92 14.19
C SER A 167 6.50 -14.23 14.20
N ASP A 168 7.05 -14.64 13.06
CA ASP A 168 7.95 -15.79 12.93
C ASP A 168 9.43 -15.47 13.24
N GLY A 169 9.72 -14.22 13.60
CA GLY A 169 11.06 -13.72 13.89
C GLY A 169 11.84 -13.24 12.67
N SER A 170 11.34 -13.42 11.47
CA SER A 170 11.94 -12.86 10.26
C SER A 170 11.81 -11.33 10.23
N THR A 171 12.54 -10.70 9.33
CA THR A 171 12.49 -9.24 9.18
C THR A 171 12.30 -8.84 7.73
N GLY A 172 11.68 -7.68 7.49
CA GLY A 172 11.41 -7.20 6.14
C GLY A 172 11.22 -5.70 6.03
N GLY A 173 10.99 -5.27 4.79
CA GLY A 173 10.97 -3.86 4.45
C GLY A 173 12.31 -3.17 4.69
N ASP A 174 12.43 -1.94 4.26
CA ASP A 174 13.62 -1.12 4.51
C ASP A 174 13.20 0.33 4.75
N SER A 175 14.00 1.06 5.54
CA SER A 175 13.76 2.47 5.78
C SER A 175 15.08 3.24 5.85
N HIS A 176 15.06 4.44 5.30
CA HIS A 176 16.18 5.38 5.37
C HIS A 176 15.64 6.79 5.46
N ASP A 177 15.96 7.51 6.54
CA ASP A 177 15.42 8.84 6.83
C ASP A 177 13.88 8.88 6.75
N ASN A 178 13.33 9.62 5.79
CA ASN A 178 11.89 9.72 5.54
C ASN A 178 11.41 8.83 4.36
N ILE A 179 12.17 7.80 4.03
CA ILE A 179 11.88 6.86 2.95
C ILE A 179 11.59 5.49 3.58
N TYR A 180 10.46 4.90 3.23
CA TYR A 180 9.94 3.66 3.81
C TYR A 180 9.43 2.75 2.71
N GLY A 181 9.59 1.45 2.86
CA GLY A 181 9.02 0.51 1.92
C GLY A 181 8.97 -0.93 2.43
N CYS A 182 7.94 -1.66 2.05
CA CYS A 182 7.77 -3.07 2.39
C CYS A 182 6.88 -3.79 1.38
N TYR A 183 6.81 -5.11 1.50
CA TYR A 183 5.93 -5.94 0.68
C TYR A 183 4.49 -6.02 1.21
N VAL A 184 4.24 -5.63 2.47
CA VAL A 184 2.98 -5.88 3.16
C VAL A 184 1.86 -4.97 2.65
N HIS A 185 0.84 -5.58 2.04
CA HIS A 185 -0.44 -4.95 1.74
C HIS A 185 -1.31 -4.88 2.98
N GLY A 186 -2.14 -3.84 3.09
CA GLY A 186 -2.98 -3.61 4.25
C GLY A 186 -2.22 -3.12 5.49
N ILE A 187 -0.92 -2.80 5.37
CA ILE A 187 -0.08 -2.36 6.50
C ILE A 187 -0.64 -1.12 7.23
N PHE A 188 -1.41 -0.29 6.54
CA PHE A 188 -2.03 0.90 7.11
C PHE A 188 -3.37 0.61 7.80
N ASP A 189 -3.89 -0.60 7.67
CA ASP A 189 -5.25 -0.96 8.05
C ASP A 189 -5.42 -1.21 9.55
N GLU A 190 -4.32 -1.56 10.23
CA GLU A 190 -4.36 -1.83 11.65
C GLU A 190 -4.62 -0.55 12.45
N ASN A 191 -5.38 -0.69 13.54
CA ASN A 191 -5.83 0.43 14.34
C ASN A 191 -4.65 1.29 14.83
N GLY A 192 -4.73 2.59 14.52
CA GLY A 192 -3.78 3.60 14.95
C GLY A 192 -2.54 3.79 14.06
N ILE A 193 -2.28 2.95 13.03
CA ILE A 193 -1.14 3.16 12.11
C ILE A 193 -1.41 4.36 11.22
N ALA A 194 -2.51 4.35 10.47
CA ALA A 194 -2.89 5.48 9.61
C ALA A 194 -3.04 6.79 10.40
N GLU A 195 -3.65 6.73 11.60
CA GLU A 195 -3.75 7.89 12.48
C GLU A 195 -2.38 8.42 12.90
N SER A 196 -1.45 7.54 13.27
CA SER A 196 -0.09 7.94 13.63
C SER A 196 0.64 8.62 12.49
N ILE A 197 0.50 8.09 11.26
CA ILE A 197 1.04 8.72 10.05
C ILE A 197 0.43 10.12 9.88
N VAL A 198 -0.89 10.25 9.93
CA VAL A 198 -1.58 11.54 9.78
C VAL A 198 -1.11 12.53 10.86
N ARG A 199 -1.05 12.13 12.12
CA ARG A 199 -0.52 12.96 13.23
C ARG A 199 0.90 13.43 12.94
N SER A 200 1.77 12.54 12.49
CA SER A 200 3.16 12.89 12.14
C SER A 200 3.23 13.92 11.01
N LEU A 201 2.37 13.82 9.99
CA LEU A 201 2.30 14.81 8.90
C LEU A 201 1.84 16.19 9.40
N TYR A 202 0.97 16.24 10.42
CA TYR A 202 0.57 17.51 11.07
C TYR A 202 1.71 18.08 11.90
N THR A 203 2.32 17.26 12.76
CA THR A 203 3.45 17.67 13.62
C THR A 203 4.62 18.20 12.81
N ALA A 204 4.95 17.60 11.65
CA ALA A 204 6.00 18.07 10.76
C ALA A 204 5.75 19.49 10.19
N LYS A 205 4.51 19.98 10.27
CA LYS A 205 4.14 21.37 9.90
C LYS A 205 3.94 22.27 11.11
N GLY A 206 4.30 21.82 12.31
CA GLY A 206 4.08 22.56 13.55
C GLY A 206 2.59 22.67 13.93
N LEU A 207 1.75 21.75 13.46
CA LEU A 207 0.32 21.72 13.71
C LEU A 207 -0.06 20.53 14.59
N GLU A 208 -1.07 20.70 15.42
CA GLU A 208 -1.65 19.61 16.18
C GLU A 208 -2.84 19.01 15.42
N TYR A 209 -2.88 17.67 15.37
CA TYR A 209 -4.03 16.95 14.82
C TYR A 209 -5.06 16.72 15.91
N ILE A 210 -6.21 17.39 15.82
CA ILE A 210 -7.31 17.32 16.79
C ILE A 210 -8.37 16.28 16.40
N GLY A 211 -8.33 15.76 15.16
CA GLY A 211 -9.27 14.76 14.66
C GLY A 211 -9.17 13.44 15.46
N LYS A 212 -10.29 12.72 15.54
CA LYS A 212 -10.30 11.34 16.03
C LYS A 212 -10.15 10.40 14.84
N GLY A 213 -9.29 9.39 14.98
CA GLY A 213 -9.28 8.26 14.05
C GLY A 213 -10.66 7.59 14.04
N ILE A 214 -11.07 7.08 12.89
CA ILE A 214 -12.30 6.28 12.80
C ILE A 214 -11.92 4.85 13.15
N ASP A 215 -12.71 4.21 13.99
CA ASP A 215 -12.63 2.76 14.17
C ASP A 215 -12.98 2.08 12.83
N ARG A 216 -11.96 1.58 12.16
CA ARG A 216 -12.11 0.99 10.82
C ARG A 216 -13.00 -0.24 10.84
N LYS A 217 -12.96 -1.02 11.92
CA LYS A 217 -13.80 -2.22 12.03
C LYS A 217 -15.27 -1.80 12.13
N ALA A 218 -15.58 -0.86 13.00
CA ALA A 218 -16.95 -0.33 13.13
C ALA A 218 -17.43 0.34 11.83
N TYR A 219 -16.56 1.11 11.15
CA TYR A 219 -16.90 1.71 9.84
C TYR A 219 -17.18 0.65 8.76
N LYS A 220 -16.36 -0.39 8.69
CA LYS A 220 -16.52 -1.48 7.72
C LYS A 220 -17.81 -2.26 7.95
N GLU A 221 -18.12 -2.58 9.20
CA GLU A 221 -19.39 -3.20 9.58
C GLU A 221 -20.58 -2.34 9.17
N GLN A 222 -20.52 -1.03 9.46
CA GLN A 222 -21.57 -0.10 9.03
C GLN A 222 -21.74 -0.07 7.51
N GLN A 223 -20.65 -0.12 6.72
CA GLN A 223 -20.74 -0.17 5.25
C GLN A 223 -21.33 -1.50 4.77
N TYR A 224 -21.05 -2.61 5.44
CA TYR A 224 -21.68 -3.89 5.13
C TYR A 224 -23.18 -3.88 5.45
N ASP A 225 -23.57 -3.27 6.56
CA ASP A 225 -25.00 -3.13 6.90
C ASP A 225 -25.75 -2.30 5.86
N ILE A 226 -25.18 -1.16 5.43
CA ILE A 226 -25.74 -0.31 4.36
C ILE A 226 -25.87 -1.11 3.07
N LEU A 227 -24.81 -1.84 2.65
CA LEU A 227 -24.85 -2.66 1.46
C LEU A 227 -25.90 -3.78 1.56
N ALA A 228 -25.98 -4.44 2.71
CA ALA A 228 -26.96 -5.50 2.95
C ALA A 228 -28.40 -4.96 2.88
N GLU A 229 -28.65 -3.77 3.41
CA GLU A 229 -29.95 -3.12 3.30
C GLU A 229 -30.31 -2.77 1.86
N GLU A 230 -29.35 -2.22 1.10
CA GLU A 230 -29.59 -1.89 -0.32
C GLU A 230 -29.82 -3.16 -1.17
N VAL A 231 -29.09 -4.25 -0.89
CA VAL A 231 -29.32 -5.55 -1.53
C VAL A 231 -30.73 -6.05 -1.23
N ARG A 232 -31.15 -6.05 0.05
CA ARG A 232 -32.51 -6.49 0.45
C ARG A 232 -33.63 -5.67 -0.18
N LYS A 233 -33.41 -4.36 -0.39
CA LYS A 233 -34.41 -3.48 -1.04
C LYS A 233 -34.57 -3.74 -2.53
N ASN A 234 -33.50 -4.20 -3.20
CA ASN A 234 -33.46 -4.28 -4.66
C ASN A 234 -33.45 -5.72 -5.21
N ILE A 235 -33.38 -6.72 -4.35
CA ILE A 235 -33.39 -8.13 -4.72
C ILE A 235 -34.53 -8.83 -3.99
N ASP A 236 -35.26 -9.67 -4.72
CA ASP A 236 -36.25 -10.59 -4.12
C ASP A 236 -35.49 -11.69 -3.37
N MET A 237 -35.31 -11.47 -2.06
CA MET A 237 -34.55 -12.38 -1.21
C MET A 237 -35.24 -13.73 -1.04
N ASP A 238 -36.60 -13.77 -1.10
CA ASP A 238 -37.37 -15.01 -1.01
C ASP A 238 -37.10 -15.87 -2.25
N PHE A 239 -37.05 -15.25 -3.44
CA PHE A 239 -36.69 -15.93 -4.67
C PHE A 239 -35.24 -16.46 -4.64
N VAL A 240 -34.29 -15.67 -4.14
CA VAL A 240 -32.89 -16.11 -3.98
C VAL A 240 -32.80 -17.31 -3.02
N CYS A 241 -33.48 -17.25 -1.89
CA CYS A 241 -33.52 -18.37 -0.93
C CYS A 241 -34.11 -19.63 -1.54
N LEU A 242 -35.18 -19.49 -2.35
CA LEU A 242 -35.79 -20.60 -3.07
C LEU A 242 -34.83 -21.26 -4.07
N LEU A 243 -34.04 -20.47 -4.81
CA LEU A 243 -33.02 -20.99 -5.74
C LEU A 243 -31.94 -21.80 -5.02
N TYR A 244 -31.54 -21.38 -3.82
CA TYR A 244 -30.51 -22.09 -3.03
C TYR A 244 -31.01 -23.31 -2.27
N THR A 245 -32.33 -23.36 -1.97
CA THR A 245 -32.95 -24.48 -1.23
C THR A 245 -33.66 -25.48 -2.15
N SER A 246 -33.82 -25.15 -3.42
CA SER A 246 -34.37 -26.12 -4.39
C SER A 246 -33.30 -27.15 -4.77
N PRO A 247 -33.63 -28.46 -4.77
CA PRO A 247 -32.67 -29.47 -5.20
C PRO A 247 -32.22 -29.21 -6.63
N SER A 248 -30.91 -29.26 -6.85
CA SER A 248 -30.33 -29.19 -8.17
C SER A 248 -30.90 -30.32 -9.07
N PRO A 249 -31.14 -30.08 -10.39
CA PRO A 249 -31.50 -31.15 -11.31
C PRO A 249 -30.55 -32.37 -11.28
N ARG A 250 -29.31 -32.17 -10.82
CA ARG A 250 -28.32 -33.26 -10.61
C ARG A 250 -28.59 -34.10 -9.35
N ASP A 251 -29.23 -33.51 -8.33
CA ASP A 251 -29.52 -34.21 -7.08
C ASP A 251 -30.77 -35.12 -7.22
N VAL A 252 -31.51 -35.00 -8.30
CA VAL A 252 -32.73 -35.80 -8.59
C VAL A 252 -32.44 -37.03 -9.46
N GLU A 253 -31.26 -37.14 -10.08
CA GLU A 253 -30.87 -38.28 -10.91
C GLU A 253 -30.17 -39.43 -10.13
N GLU A 254 -29.86 -39.23 -8.84
CA GLU A 254 -29.21 -40.25 -8.00
C GLU A 254 -30.13 -40.90 -6.94
N SER A 255 -31.44 -40.82 -7.08
CA SER A 255 -32.41 -41.47 -6.17
C SER A 255 -33.26 -42.55 -6.84
#